data_a938856d559a65e1a6c152b697f6f16a
#
_entry.id   a938856d559a65e1a6c152b697f6f16a
#
_cell.length_a   1.000
_cell.length_b   1.000
_cell.length_c   1.000
_cell.angle_alpha   90.00
_cell.angle_beta   90.00
_cell.angle_gamma   90.00
#
_symmetry.space_group_name_H-M   'P 1'
#
loop_
_entity.id
_entity.type
_entity.pdbx_description
1 polymer ?
#
loop_
_entity_poly.entity_id
_entity_poly.type
_entity_poly.pdbx_seq_one_letter_code
_entity_poly.pdbx_strand_id
1 'polypeptide(L)'
;KGDTTISLAIGQKQITLIQAGKTTVIDTDVAPYIEPSLSRTYIPFGLVADTLGYKVGWDAKQGTVIIDDVDASLAANKETYTLMDKYMEYGRTFTEKNQQVKGSYGADVAMDMVTEDGKASTRFKMDGTYQMIMAGSTQMQFSTRMNMDAKVTADGQDAGAALGDMFPMTLNMELRGDLEKGTFYLQSPELASMMGQPGMANAWFKLDMKGMFDSMSAQTGMSYTELMQTVMTAQGKSFSQLLPEMLKSAALTDASATTKDTLALLNALCADSAFKKSGSDYVSTLDMGGEGKLT
;
A
#
# COMPACT_ATOMS: atom_id res chain seq x y z
N LYS A 1 26.65 -5.02 14.55
CA LYS A 1 26.63 -4.86 13.10
C LYS A 1 27.45 -3.62 12.77
N GLY A 2 28.53 -3.73 11.97
CA GLY A 2 29.47 -2.64 11.76
C GLY A 2 30.13 -2.19 13.07
N ASP A 3 30.37 -0.87 13.24
CA ASP A 3 30.97 -0.28 14.42
C ASP A 3 29.94 0.03 15.52
N THR A 4 28.88 -0.77 15.61
CA THR A 4 27.82 -0.58 16.60
C THR A 4 28.07 -1.45 17.82
N THR A 5 28.13 -0.84 19.00
CA THR A 5 28.21 -1.50 20.29
C THR A 5 26.97 -1.20 21.11
N ILE A 6 26.35 -2.25 21.64
CA ILE A 6 25.22 -2.15 22.56
C ILE A 6 25.63 -2.68 23.92
N SER A 7 25.44 -1.87 24.94
CA SER A 7 25.70 -2.24 26.33
C SER A 7 24.38 -2.27 27.11
N LEU A 8 24.16 -3.37 27.82
CA LEU A 8 22.99 -3.58 28.68
C LEU A 8 23.50 -3.94 30.09
N ALA A 9 22.78 -3.45 31.09
CA ALA A 9 23.04 -3.83 32.49
C ALA A 9 21.84 -4.56 33.07
N ILE A 10 22.07 -5.65 33.77
CA ILE A 10 21.02 -6.44 34.43
C ILE A 10 20.22 -5.55 35.37
N GLY A 11 18.91 -5.61 35.28
CA GLY A 11 17.98 -4.83 36.10
C GLY A 11 17.81 -3.38 35.69
N GLN A 12 18.54 -2.89 34.70
CA GLN A 12 18.41 -1.50 34.22
C GLN A 12 17.49 -1.43 32.99
N LYS A 13 16.55 -0.48 33.00
CA LYS A 13 15.65 -0.20 31.89
C LYS A 13 16.26 0.79 30.88
N GLN A 14 17.55 0.71 30.67
CA GLN A 14 18.29 1.53 29.72
C GLN A 14 19.35 0.71 29.02
N ILE A 15 19.50 0.96 27.73
CA ILE A 15 20.62 0.45 26.96
C ILE A 15 21.49 1.62 26.47
N THR A 16 22.77 1.38 26.36
CA THR A 16 23.72 2.34 25.80
C THR A 16 24.13 1.86 24.42
N LEU A 17 23.85 2.68 23.42
CA LEU A 17 24.24 2.48 22.02
C LEU A 17 25.45 3.36 21.71
N ILE A 18 26.52 2.76 21.19
CA ILE A 18 27.68 3.48 20.67
C ILE A 18 27.76 3.16 19.17
N GLN A 19 27.62 4.19 18.34
CA GLN A 19 27.65 4.05 16.88
C GLN A 19 28.40 5.23 16.27
N ALA A 20 29.41 4.95 15.45
CA ALA A 20 30.27 5.96 14.83
C ALA A 20 30.84 6.97 15.88
N GLY A 21 31.20 6.50 17.06
CA GLY A 21 31.73 7.33 18.15
C GLY A 21 30.70 8.16 18.93
N LYS A 22 29.41 8.11 18.53
CA LYS A 22 28.32 8.79 19.24
C LYS A 22 27.67 7.82 20.23
N THR A 23 27.50 8.26 21.46
CA THR A 23 26.80 7.52 22.52
C THR A 23 25.37 8.01 22.63
N THR A 24 24.42 7.10 22.63
CA THR A 24 22.98 7.36 22.84
C THR A 24 22.47 6.42 23.91
N VAL A 25 21.67 6.91 24.83
CA VAL A 25 20.96 6.10 25.83
C VAL A 25 19.52 5.96 25.39
N ILE A 26 19.01 4.73 25.39
CA ILE A 26 17.64 4.39 24.95
C ILE A 26 16.94 3.69 26.11
N ASP A 27 15.77 4.17 26.48
CA ASP A 27 14.92 3.54 27.49
C ASP A 27 14.24 2.28 26.92
N THR A 28 14.04 1.28 27.78
CA THR A 28 13.36 0.03 27.44
C THR A 28 12.27 -0.30 28.45
N ASP A 29 11.18 -0.87 27.99
CA ASP A 29 10.07 -1.28 28.84
C ASP A 29 10.45 -2.46 29.77
N VAL A 30 11.36 -3.29 29.31
CA VAL A 30 11.81 -4.51 30.00
C VAL A 30 13.30 -4.45 30.28
N ALA A 31 13.68 -4.58 31.54
CA ALA A 31 15.09 -4.71 31.91
C ALA A 31 15.66 -6.10 31.58
N PRO A 32 16.92 -6.21 31.13
CA PRO A 32 17.60 -7.49 31.07
C PRO A 32 17.61 -8.16 32.44
N TYR A 33 17.37 -9.47 32.51
CA TYR A 33 17.39 -10.21 33.75
C TYR A 33 18.05 -11.58 33.60
N ILE A 34 18.52 -12.15 34.70
CA ILE A 34 19.01 -13.51 34.76
C ILE A 34 17.89 -14.41 35.30
N GLU A 35 17.55 -15.48 34.58
CA GLU A 35 16.68 -16.54 35.09
C GLU A 35 17.54 -17.56 35.85
N PRO A 36 17.49 -17.56 37.20
CA PRO A 36 18.41 -18.39 37.99
C PRO A 36 18.22 -19.89 37.75
N SER A 37 16.97 -20.35 37.51
CA SER A 37 16.67 -21.75 37.31
C SER A 37 17.30 -22.33 36.03
N LEU A 38 17.49 -21.47 35.01
CA LEU A 38 18.05 -21.82 33.72
C LEU A 38 19.48 -21.34 33.52
N SER A 39 20.01 -20.55 34.44
CA SER A 39 21.31 -19.85 34.28
C SER A 39 21.43 -19.11 32.94
N ARG A 40 20.32 -18.48 32.49
CA ARG A 40 20.26 -17.76 31.24
C ARG A 40 19.96 -16.29 31.46
N THR A 41 20.56 -15.44 30.64
CA THR A 41 20.25 -14.02 30.56
C THR A 41 19.20 -13.78 29.50
N TYR A 42 18.14 -13.09 29.86
CA TYR A 42 17.10 -12.61 28.95
C TYR A 42 17.30 -11.12 28.69
N ILE A 43 17.18 -10.72 27.45
CA ILE A 43 17.36 -9.34 27.00
C ILE A 43 16.14 -8.87 26.21
N PRO A 44 15.84 -7.57 26.15
CA PRO A 44 14.78 -7.00 25.31
C PRO A 44 15.17 -7.13 23.84
N PHE A 45 14.94 -8.32 23.28
CA PHE A 45 15.48 -8.72 21.98
C PHE A 45 15.00 -7.81 20.84
N GLY A 46 13.72 -7.43 20.82
CA GLY A 46 13.17 -6.53 19.79
C GLY A 46 13.95 -5.22 19.71
N LEU A 47 14.13 -4.58 20.87
CA LEU A 47 14.88 -3.32 20.95
C LEU A 47 16.34 -3.47 20.50
N VAL A 48 17.00 -4.59 20.87
CA VAL A 48 18.38 -4.85 20.45
C VAL A 48 18.46 -5.04 18.94
N ALA A 49 17.54 -5.79 18.37
CA ALA A 49 17.48 -6.05 16.94
C ALA A 49 17.19 -4.76 16.14
N ASP A 50 16.22 -3.96 16.58
CA ASP A 50 15.90 -2.66 15.98
C ASP A 50 17.10 -1.71 16.04
N THR A 51 17.80 -1.67 17.19
CA THR A 51 19.02 -0.85 17.37
C THR A 51 20.14 -1.28 16.42
N LEU A 52 20.21 -2.56 16.07
CA LEU A 52 21.15 -3.10 15.08
C LEU A 52 20.66 -2.92 13.63
N GLY A 53 19.50 -2.30 13.42
CA GLY A 53 18.91 -2.05 12.10
C GLY A 53 18.24 -3.29 11.50
N TYR A 54 17.85 -4.25 12.33
CA TYR A 54 16.97 -5.33 11.92
C TYR A 54 15.52 -4.92 12.13
N LYS A 55 14.65 -5.34 11.24
CA LYS A 55 13.23 -5.23 11.42
C LYS A 55 12.72 -6.44 12.18
N VAL A 56 11.88 -6.21 13.19
CA VAL A 56 11.33 -7.27 14.02
C VAL A 56 9.82 -7.31 13.87
N GLY A 57 9.28 -8.50 13.74
CA GLY A 57 7.85 -8.75 13.66
C GLY A 57 7.43 -9.96 14.49
N TRP A 58 6.14 -10.21 14.55
CA TRP A 58 5.54 -11.32 15.26
C TRP A 58 4.47 -11.98 14.40
N ASP A 59 4.67 -13.25 14.08
CA ASP A 59 3.67 -14.10 13.47
C ASP A 59 2.81 -14.75 14.57
N ALA A 60 1.61 -14.22 14.75
CA ALA A 60 0.70 -14.71 15.79
C ALA A 60 0.15 -16.11 15.48
N LYS A 61 0.07 -16.52 14.21
CA LYS A 61 -0.43 -17.83 13.80
C LYS A 61 0.57 -18.92 14.12
N GLN A 62 1.86 -18.64 13.89
CA GLN A 62 2.93 -19.59 14.13
C GLN A 62 3.61 -19.42 15.48
N GLY A 63 3.28 -18.33 16.24
CA GLY A 63 3.94 -18.00 17.50
C GLY A 63 5.44 -17.74 17.33
N THR A 64 5.84 -17.11 16.21
CA THR A 64 7.24 -16.98 15.80
C THR A 64 7.66 -15.52 15.70
N VAL A 65 8.85 -15.20 16.24
CA VAL A 65 9.49 -13.90 16.02
C VAL A 65 10.12 -13.89 14.64
N ILE A 66 9.82 -12.85 13.87
CA ILE A 66 10.41 -12.61 12.54
C ILE A 66 11.52 -11.57 12.70
N ILE A 67 12.69 -11.86 12.14
CA ILE A 67 13.81 -10.92 12.09
C ILE A 67 14.24 -10.78 10.64
N ASP A 68 14.28 -9.55 10.18
CA ASP A 68 14.57 -9.26 8.78
C ASP A 68 15.65 -8.17 8.65
N ASP A 69 16.66 -8.44 7.84
CA ASP A 69 17.71 -7.48 7.50
C ASP A 69 17.32 -6.78 6.18
N VAL A 70 16.52 -5.72 6.30
CA VAL A 70 16.07 -4.93 5.15
C VAL A 70 17.25 -4.35 4.38
N ASP A 71 18.28 -3.87 5.06
CA ASP A 71 19.47 -3.28 4.43
C ASP A 71 20.27 -4.32 3.65
N ALA A 72 20.40 -5.55 4.19
CA ALA A 72 21.05 -6.65 3.47
C ALA A 72 20.23 -7.08 2.24
N SER A 73 18.89 -7.14 2.37
CA SER A 73 17.99 -7.46 1.26
C SER A 73 18.08 -6.42 0.14
N LEU A 74 18.13 -5.12 0.48
CA LEU A 74 18.31 -4.04 -0.47
C LEU A 74 19.71 -4.07 -1.12
N ALA A 75 20.77 -4.32 -0.34
CA ALA A 75 22.13 -4.43 -0.88
C ALA A 75 22.32 -5.62 -1.83
N ALA A 76 21.59 -6.70 -1.60
CA ALA A 76 21.58 -7.88 -2.48
C ALA A 76 20.75 -7.67 -3.74
N ASN A 77 19.82 -6.71 -3.75
CA ASN A 77 19.02 -6.39 -4.91
C ASN A 77 19.87 -5.77 -6.02
N LYS A 78 19.82 -6.36 -7.21
CA LYS A 78 20.55 -5.90 -8.40
C LYS A 78 19.65 -5.19 -9.40
N GLU A 79 18.35 -5.15 -9.13
CA GLU A 79 17.39 -4.54 -10.00
C GLU A 79 17.48 -3.00 -9.96
N THR A 80 17.11 -2.38 -11.07
CA THR A 80 16.98 -0.94 -11.22
C THR A 80 15.54 -0.57 -11.52
N TYR A 81 15.14 0.67 -11.20
CA TYR A 81 13.76 1.14 -11.32
C TYR A 81 13.68 2.45 -12.12
N THR A 82 14.53 2.58 -13.12
CA THR A 82 14.66 3.81 -13.91
C THR A 82 13.37 4.19 -14.64
N LEU A 83 12.60 3.20 -15.09
CA LEU A 83 11.30 3.46 -15.75
C LEU A 83 10.28 3.98 -14.76
N MET A 84 10.21 3.40 -13.57
CA MET A 84 9.32 3.87 -12.51
C MET A 84 9.71 5.25 -12.00
N ASP A 85 11.01 5.52 -11.84
CA ASP A 85 11.52 6.84 -11.45
C ASP A 85 11.13 7.91 -12.48
N LYS A 86 11.28 7.61 -13.77
CA LYS A 86 10.85 8.51 -14.86
C LYS A 86 9.34 8.70 -14.90
N TYR A 87 8.58 7.66 -14.66
CA TYR A 87 7.12 7.75 -14.61
C TYR A 87 6.65 8.66 -13.46
N MET A 88 7.21 8.48 -12.27
CA MET A 88 6.91 9.34 -11.11
C MET A 88 7.34 10.80 -11.34
N GLU A 89 8.54 11.01 -11.91
CA GLU A 89 9.02 12.34 -12.26
C GLU A 89 8.14 13.02 -13.32
N TYR A 90 7.71 12.28 -14.34
CA TYR A 90 6.77 12.78 -15.34
C TYR A 90 5.44 13.19 -14.68
N GLY A 91 4.87 12.33 -13.84
CA GLY A 91 3.63 12.62 -13.13
C GLY A 91 3.74 13.86 -12.23
N ARG A 92 4.84 13.98 -11.49
CA ARG A 92 5.12 15.14 -10.63
C ARG A 92 5.23 16.42 -11.46
N THR A 93 6.08 16.40 -12.49
CA THR A 93 6.31 17.56 -13.36
C THR A 93 5.04 17.96 -14.12
N PHE A 94 4.24 16.97 -14.54
CA PHE A 94 2.97 17.23 -15.20
C PHE A 94 1.97 17.89 -14.27
N THR A 95 1.85 17.42 -13.04
CA THR A 95 0.94 17.98 -12.03
C THR A 95 1.36 19.38 -11.58
N GLU A 96 2.65 19.63 -11.40
CA GLU A 96 3.17 20.97 -11.07
C GLU A 96 2.87 22.00 -12.15
N LYS A 97 2.91 21.61 -13.42
CA LYS A 97 2.65 22.51 -14.56
C LYS A 97 1.19 22.66 -14.91
N ASN A 98 0.38 21.67 -14.58
CA ASN A 98 -1.02 21.61 -15.00
C ASN A 98 -1.91 21.48 -13.78
N GLN A 99 -2.58 22.58 -13.44
CA GLN A 99 -3.61 22.55 -12.40
C GLN A 99 -4.85 21.76 -12.80
N GLN A 100 -4.98 21.43 -14.08
CA GLN A 100 -6.05 20.62 -14.62
C GLN A 100 -5.49 19.48 -15.45
N VAL A 101 -5.91 18.26 -15.11
CA VAL A 101 -5.54 17.03 -15.79
C VAL A 101 -6.79 16.33 -16.29
N LYS A 102 -6.77 15.88 -17.54
CA LYS A 102 -7.81 15.05 -18.15
C LYS A 102 -7.16 13.80 -18.70
N GLY A 103 -7.84 12.68 -18.54
CA GLY A 103 -7.36 11.41 -19.05
C GLY A 103 -8.47 10.39 -19.24
N SER A 104 -8.08 9.25 -19.77
CA SER A 104 -8.91 8.06 -19.83
C SER A 104 -8.18 6.92 -19.12
N TYR A 105 -8.96 5.95 -18.66
CA TYR A 105 -8.46 4.75 -18.02
C TYR A 105 -9.30 3.55 -18.43
N GLY A 106 -8.73 2.37 -18.32
CA GLY A 106 -9.45 1.13 -18.53
C GLY A 106 -8.78 0.00 -17.76
N ALA A 107 -9.60 -0.95 -17.35
CA ALA A 107 -9.16 -2.21 -16.76
C ALA A 107 -10.02 -3.36 -17.31
N ASP A 108 -9.39 -4.49 -17.57
CA ASP A 108 -10.05 -5.76 -17.91
C ASP A 108 -9.43 -6.82 -17.00
N VAL A 109 -10.17 -7.23 -15.99
CA VAL A 109 -9.71 -8.18 -14.97
C VAL A 109 -10.47 -9.47 -15.13
N ALA A 110 -9.77 -10.57 -15.32
CA ALA A 110 -10.33 -11.91 -15.33
C ALA A 110 -9.78 -12.68 -14.12
N MET A 111 -10.66 -13.30 -13.37
CA MET A 111 -10.32 -14.16 -12.23
C MET A 111 -10.97 -15.52 -12.43
N ASP A 112 -10.16 -16.56 -12.43
CA ASP A 112 -10.63 -17.95 -12.49
C ASP A 112 -10.37 -18.59 -11.13
N MET A 113 -11.40 -19.14 -10.53
CA MET A 113 -11.33 -19.85 -9.26
C MET A 113 -11.74 -21.29 -9.46
N VAL A 114 -10.97 -22.21 -8.86
CA VAL A 114 -11.33 -23.63 -8.78
C VAL A 114 -11.67 -23.93 -7.33
N THR A 115 -12.93 -24.30 -7.09
CA THR A 115 -13.41 -24.73 -5.76
C THR A 115 -13.73 -26.21 -5.78
N GLU A 116 -13.99 -26.80 -4.62
CA GLU A 116 -14.43 -28.22 -4.54
C GLU A 116 -15.75 -28.44 -5.31
N ASP A 117 -16.58 -27.41 -5.42
CA ASP A 117 -17.90 -27.47 -6.08
C ASP A 117 -17.87 -27.16 -7.58
N GLY A 118 -16.70 -26.80 -8.15
CA GLY A 118 -16.60 -26.50 -9.58
C GLY A 118 -15.65 -25.35 -9.93
N LYS A 119 -15.78 -24.85 -11.16
CA LYS A 119 -14.98 -23.72 -11.66
C LYS A 119 -15.87 -22.48 -11.77
N ALA A 120 -15.40 -21.38 -11.20
CA ALA A 120 -16.02 -20.08 -11.37
C ALA A 120 -15.05 -19.13 -12.08
N SER A 121 -15.55 -18.35 -13.04
CA SER A 121 -14.80 -17.30 -13.70
C SER A 121 -15.56 -15.98 -13.59
N THR A 122 -14.85 -14.95 -13.19
CA THR A 122 -15.39 -13.58 -13.14
C THR A 122 -14.54 -12.72 -14.05
N ARG A 123 -15.19 -12.02 -14.97
CA ARG A 123 -14.56 -10.99 -15.80
C ARG A 123 -15.20 -9.65 -15.48
N PHE A 124 -14.37 -8.70 -15.11
CA PHE A 124 -14.76 -7.33 -14.82
C PHE A 124 -14.07 -6.39 -15.80
N LYS A 125 -14.84 -5.60 -16.52
CA LYS A 125 -14.34 -4.55 -17.39
C LYS A 125 -14.76 -3.19 -16.88
N MET A 126 -13.81 -2.27 -16.91
CA MET A 126 -14.03 -0.89 -16.54
C MET A 126 -13.29 -0.01 -17.54
N ASP A 127 -13.97 1.01 -18.05
CA ASP A 127 -13.37 2.09 -18.83
C ASP A 127 -14.01 3.42 -18.46
N GLY A 128 -13.26 4.48 -18.65
CA GLY A 128 -13.79 5.79 -18.31
C GLY A 128 -12.88 6.94 -18.68
N THR A 129 -13.39 8.11 -18.40
CA THR A 129 -12.65 9.38 -18.51
C THR A 129 -12.68 10.08 -17.17
N TYR A 130 -11.63 10.83 -16.89
CA TYR A 130 -11.57 11.65 -15.69
C TYR A 130 -11.04 13.05 -15.97
N GLN A 131 -11.41 13.95 -15.10
CA GLN A 131 -10.82 15.29 -14.99
C GLN A 131 -10.51 15.55 -13.52
N MET A 132 -9.29 15.99 -13.26
CA MET A 132 -8.84 16.43 -11.95
C MET A 132 -8.39 17.89 -12.03
N ILE A 133 -8.80 18.69 -11.07
CA ILE A 133 -8.38 20.09 -10.92
C ILE A 133 -7.82 20.24 -9.52
N MET A 134 -6.62 20.79 -9.40
CA MET A 134 -6.01 21.16 -8.13
C MET A 134 -6.00 22.66 -7.97
N ALA A 135 -6.52 23.15 -6.84
CA ALA A 135 -6.44 24.54 -6.45
C ALA A 135 -5.52 24.65 -5.23
N GLY A 136 -4.29 25.07 -5.47
CA GLY A 136 -3.22 24.97 -4.48
C GLY A 136 -2.77 23.51 -4.27
N SER A 137 -2.22 23.22 -3.09
CA SER A 137 -1.68 21.90 -2.74
C SER A 137 -2.71 20.96 -2.08
N THR A 138 -3.84 21.47 -1.65
CA THR A 138 -4.76 20.73 -0.78
C THR A 138 -6.18 20.60 -1.31
N GLN A 139 -6.63 21.55 -2.13
CA GLN A 139 -7.99 21.52 -2.65
C GLN A 139 -8.06 20.81 -4.00
N MET A 140 -8.95 19.85 -4.12
CA MET A 140 -9.14 19.08 -5.33
C MET A 140 -10.59 19.04 -5.79
N GLN A 141 -10.77 19.00 -7.10
CA GLN A 141 -12.01 18.61 -7.75
C GLN A 141 -11.67 17.44 -8.68
N PHE A 142 -12.46 16.42 -8.60
CA PHE A 142 -12.33 15.24 -9.47
C PHE A 142 -13.70 14.91 -10.05
N SER A 143 -13.76 14.70 -11.33
CA SER A 143 -14.95 14.19 -11.99
C SER A 143 -14.58 12.99 -12.87
N THR A 144 -15.44 12.01 -12.89
CA THR A 144 -15.27 10.83 -13.74
C THR A 144 -16.59 10.35 -14.28
N ARG A 145 -16.53 9.84 -15.50
CA ARG A 145 -17.56 8.98 -16.07
C ARG A 145 -16.95 7.60 -16.31
N MET A 146 -17.50 6.60 -15.68
CA MET A 146 -16.99 5.24 -15.67
C MET A 146 -18.06 4.29 -16.18
N ASN A 147 -17.73 3.47 -17.17
CA ASN A 147 -18.53 2.36 -17.59
C ASN A 147 -17.98 1.09 -16.94
N MET A 148 -18.86 0.27 -16.41
CA MET A 148 -18.51 -1.00 -15.79
C MET A 148 -19.37 -2.11 -16.36
N ASP A 149 -18.74 -3.24 -16.64
CA ASP A 149 -19.39 -4.47 -17.07
C ASP A 149 -18.79 -5.64 -16.27
N ALA A 150 -19.64 -6.56 -15.85
CA ALA A 150 -19.21 -7.74 -15.12
C ALA A 150 -19.90 -8.98 -15.65
N LYS A 151 -19.13 -10.04 -15.85
CA LYS A 151 -19.64 -11.36 -16.23
C LYS A 151 -19.15 -12.40 -15.25
N VAL A 152 -20.08 -13.22 -14.79
CA VAL A 152 -19.77 -14.37 -13.93
C VAL A 152 -20.22 -15.63 -14.62
N THR A 153 -19.34 -16.62 -14.68
CA THR A 153 -19.68 -17.96 -15.17
C THR A 153 -19.37 -18.99 -14.10
N ALA A 154 -20.22 -20.00 -13.98
CA ALA A 154 -19.99 -21.17 -13.14
C ALA A 154 -20.04 -22.40 -14.04
N ASP A 155 -18.96 -23.22 -14.03
CA ASP A 155 -18.79 -24.39 -14.90
C ASP A 155 -19.03 -24.10 -16.40
N GLY A 156 -18.62 -22.88 -16.83
CA GLY A 156 -18.77 -22.41 -18.20
C GLY A 156 -20.18 -21.94 -18.58
N GLN A 157 -21.13 -21.96 -17.64
CA GLN A 157 -22.47 -21.42 -17.83
C GLN A 157 -22.58 -20.01 -17.25
N ASP A 158 -23.41 -19.17 -17.87
CA ASP A 158 -23.64 -17.81 -17.39
C ASP A 158 -24.32 -17.85 -16.02
N ALA A 159 -23.64 -17.29 -15.02
CA ALA A 159 -24.14 -17.10 -13.65
C ALA A 159 -24.44 -15.62 -13.37
N GLY A 160 -24.55 -14.79 -14.41
CA GLY A 160 -24.79 -13.35 -14.33
C GLY A 160 -26.03 -12.96 -13.54
N ALA A 161 -27.02 -13.86 -13.44
CA ALA A 161 -28.20 -13.65 -12.58
C ALA A 161 -27.82 -13.37 -11.10
N ALA A 162 -26.66 -13.81 -10.64
CA ALA A 162 -26.17 -13.51 -9.30
C ALA A 162 -25.80 -12.01 -9.12
N LEU A 163 -25.51 -11.30 -10.21
CA LEU A 163 -25.19 -9.87 -10.20
C LEU A 163 -26.47 -9.00 -10.38
N GLY A 164 -27.61 -9.62 -10.67
CA GLY A 164 -28.86 -8.92 -10.96
C GLY A 164 -28.76 -7.99 -12.17
N ASP A 165 -29.60 -6.98 -12.21
CA ASP A 165 -29.60 -5.94 -13.26
C ASP A 165 -28.57 -4.82 -12.98
N MET A 166 -27.54 -5.10 -12.19
CA MET A 166 -26.56 -4.08 -11.81
C MET A 166 -25.60 -3.75 -12.96
N PHE A 167 -25.30 -4.72 -13.82
CA PHE A 167 -24.36 -4.55 -14.94
C PHE A 167 -25.03 -4.86 -16.29
N PRO A 168 -24.63 -4.16 -17.37
CA PRO A 168 -23.62 -3.07 -17.40
C PRO A 168 -24.15 -1.78 -16.77
N MET A 169 -23.27 -0.99 -16.16
CA MET A 169 -23.63 0.28 -15.56
C MET A 169 -22.69 1.41 -15.98
N THR A 170 -23.23 2.63 -16.00
CA THR A 170 -22.42 3.84 -16.11
C THR A 170 -22.53 4.62 -14.80
N LEU A 171 -21.39 5.02 -14.25
CA LEU A 171 -21.32 5.80 -13.04
C LEU A 171 -20.72 7.17 -13.35
N ASN A 172 -21.43 8.24 -13.01
CA ASN A 172 -20.93 9.59 -13.06
C ASN A 172 -20.68 10.05 -11.63
N MET A 173 -19.48 10.52 -11.36
CA MET A 173 -19.10 11.01 -10.02
C MET A 173 -18.41 12.36 -10.11
N GLU A 174 -18.78 13.24 -9.20
CA GLU A 174 -18.02 14.44 -8.87
C GLU A 174 -17.57 14.35 -7.41
N LEU A 175 -16.30 14.61 -7.18
CA LEU A 175 -15.70 14.69 -5.86
C LEU A 175 -15.04 16.05 -5.71
N ARG A 176 -15.31 16.74 -4.61
CA ARG A 176 -14.64 17.98 -4.21
C ARG A 176 -14.12 17.80 -2.80
N GLY A 177 -12.89 18.19 -2.54
CA GLY A 177 -12.33 17.96 -1.23
C GLY A 177 -11.18 18.87 -0.87
N ASP A 178 -10.92 18.88 0.41
CA ASP A 178 -9.75 19.50 1.03
C ASP A 178 -8.93 18.36 1.66
N LEU A 179 -7.80 18.07 1.02
CA LEU A 179 -6.90 16.98 1.43
C LEU A 179 -6.35 17.20 2.84
N GLU A 180 -6.05 18.44 3.22
CA GLU A 180 -5.51 18.75 4.55
C GLU A 180 -6.56 18.52 5.64
N LYS A 181 -7.80 18.95 5.37
CA LYS A 181 -8.91 18.77 6.31
C LYS A 181 -9.51 17.37 6.29
N GLY A 182 -9.21 16.58 5.27
CA GLY A 182 -9.79 15.24 5.07
C GLY A 182 -11.31 15.28 4.87
N THR A 183 -11.84 16.42 4.40
CA THR A 183 -13.26 16.59 4.15
C THR A 183 -13.52 16.59 2.66
N PHE A 184 -14.40 15.69 2.22
CA PHE A 184 -14.78 15.56 0.82
C PHE A 184 -16.30 15.64 0.67
N TYR A 185 -16.72 15.99 -0.52
CA TYR A 185 -18.11 16.02 -0.95
C TYR A 185 -18.23 15.23 -2.24
N LEU A 186 -19.07 14.22 -2.23
CA LEU A 186 -19.33 13.33 -3.35
C LEU A 186 -20.73 13.59 -3.89
N GLN A 187 -20.85 13.67 -5.20
CA GLN A 187 -22.12 13.66 -5.93
C GLN A 187 -22.09 12.55 -6.98
N SER A 188 -23.12 11.73 -7.01
CA SER A 188 -23.36 10.73 -8.05
C SER A 188 -24.85 10.39 -8.10
N PRO A 189 -25.53 10.69 -9.21
CA PRO A 189 -26.92 10.34 -9.40
C PRO A 189 -27.18 8.83 -9.31
N GLU A 190 -26.25 8.04 -9.86
CA GLU A 190 -26.36 6.59 -9.91
C GLU A 190 -26.21 5.98 -8.52
N LEU A 191 -25.25 6.45 -7.71
CA LEU A 191 -25.10 6.00 -6.33
C LEU A 191 -26.33 6.36 -5.49
N ALA A 192 -26.89 7.55 -5.65
CA ALA A 192 -28.11 7.94 -4.96
C ALA A 192 -29.28 7.00 -5.32
N SER A 193 -29.40 6.64 -6.59
CA SER A 193 -30.39 5.67 -7.07
C SER A 193 -30.19 4.28 -6.47
N MET A 194 -28.94 3.78 -6.45
CA MET A 194 -28.58 2.49 -5.87
C MET A 194 -28.86 2.42 -4.37
N MET A 195 -28.72 3.54 -3.66
CA MET A 195 -29.09 3.65 -2.24
C MET A 195 -30.61 3.80 -2.02
N GLY A 196 -31.41 3.68 -3.05
CA GLY A 196 -32.87 3.84 -2.97
C GLY A 196 -33.34 5.27 -2.76
N GLN A 197 -32.50 6.26 -3.06
CA GLN A 197 -32.77 7.67 -2.86
C GLN A 197 -32.65 8.50 -4.16
N PRO A 198 -33.42 8.16 -5.21
CA PRO A 198 -33.29 8.84 -6.52
C PRO A 198 -33.60 10.36 -6.43
N GLY A 199 -34.38 10.79 -5.46
CA GLY A 199 -34.64 12.21 -5.19
C GLY A 199 -33.40 13.00 -4.74
N MET A 200 -32.32 12.32 -4.36
CA MET A 200 -31.06 12.92 -3.96
C MET A 200 -29.99 12.88 -5.07
N ALA A 201 -30.35 12.65 -6.30
CA ALA A 201 -29.43 12.55 -7.45
C ALA A 201 -28.49 13.76 -7.59
N ASN A 202 -28.94 14.95 -7.20
CA ASN A 202 -28.14 16.19 -7.22
C ASN A 202 -27.57 16.57 -5.84
N ALA A 203 -27.75 15.74 -4.82
CA ALA A 203 -27.24 16.04 -3.49
C ALA A 203 -25.73 15.77 -3.39
N TRP A 204 -25.08 16.57 -2.57
CA TRP A 204 -23.70 16.39 -2.19
C TRP A 204 -23.64 15.65 -0.85
N PHE A 205 -23.01 14.50 -0.84
CA PHE A 205 -22.77 13.72 0.37
C PHE A 205 -21.43 14.09 0.97
N LYS A 206 -21.45 14.55 2.22
CA LYS A 206 -20.21 14.84 2.94
C LYS A 206 -19.54 13.55 3.40
N LEU A 207 -18.26 13.42 3.10
CA LEU A 207 -17.39 12.33 3.53
C LEU A 207 -16.33 12.91 4.47
N ASP A 208 -16.36 12.52 5.72
CA ASP A 208 -15.34 12.87 6.71
C ASP A 208 -14.26 11.77 6.72
N MET A 209 -13.35 11.86 5.75
CA MET A 209 -12.25 10.90 5.62
C MET A 209 -11.31 10.97 6.83
N LYS A 210 -11.05 12.19 7.35
CA LYS A 210 -10.22 12.35 8.53
C LYS A 210 -10.82 11.64 9.74
N GLY A 211 -12.09 11.88 10.03
CA GLY A 211 -12.78 11.23 11.15
C GLY A 211 -12.83 9.72 10.98
N MET A 212 -13.05 9.23 9.77
CA MET A 212 -13.07 7.80 9.48
C MET A 212 -11.69 7.15 9.70
N PHE A 213 -10.62 7.72 9.16
CA PHE A 213 -9.26 7.20 9.36
C PHE A 213 -8.82 7.28 10.82
N ASP A 214 -9.08 8.41 11.49
CA ASP A 214 -8.71 8.60 12.88
C ASP A 214 -9.45 7.61 13.80
N SER A 215 -10.69 7.24 13.48
CA SER A 215 -11.44 6.20 14.23
C SER A 215 -10.86 4.79 14.05
N MET A 216 -10.18 4.54 12.93
CA MET A 216 -9.52 3.26 12.64
C MET A 216 -8.03 3.27 13.02
N SER A 217 -7.49 4.38 13.51
CA SER A 217 -6.06 4.53 13.78
C SER A 217 -5.50 3.51 14.79
N ALA A 218 -6.32 3.09 15.76
CA ALA A 218 -5.96 2.04 16.72
C ALA A 218 -5.72 0.66 16.05
N GLN A 219 -6.33 0.41 14.89
CA GLN A 219 -6.18 -0.83 14.13
C GLN A 219 -5.11 -0.71 13.04
N THR A 220 -5.00 0.46 12.42
CA THR A 220 -4.07 0.71 11.30
C THR A 220 -2.71 1.20 11.78
N GLY A 221 -2.60 1.68 13.02
CA GLY A 221 -1.38 2.29 13.57
C GLY A 221 -1.05 3.66 12.97
N MET A 222 -1.97 4.28 12.19
CA MET A 222 -1.71 5.51 11.47
C MET A 222 -2.94 6.41 11.47
N SER A 223 -2.78 7.69 11.84
CA SER A 223 -3.80 8.71 11.72
C SER A 223 -3.89 9.28 10.29
N TYR A 224 -4.99 9.95 9.98
CA TYR A 224 -5.12 10.66 8.70
C TYR A 224 -4.01 11.70 8.48
N THR A 225 -3.64 12.42 9.52
CA THR A 225 -2.57 13.44 9.45
C THR A 225 -1.21 12.81 9.11
N GLU A 226 -0.87 11.68 9.74
CA GLU A 226 0.36 10.95 9.43
C GLU A 226 0.36 10.38 8.03
N LEU A 227 -0.79 9.84 7.57
CA LEU A 227 -0.97 9.40 6.19
C LEU A 227 -0.70 10.55 5.21
N MET A 228 -1.31 11.71 5.42
CA MET A 228 -1.14 12.87 4.54
C MET A 228 0.29 13.41 4.58
N GLN A 229 0.95 13.45 5.73
CA GLN A 229 2.37 13.80 5.82
C GLN A 229 3.25 12.82 5.03
N THR A 230 2.96 11.54 5.12
CA THR A 230 3.67 10.51 4.34
C THR A 230 3.49 10.73 2.84
N VAL A 231 2.27 10.95 2.39
CA VAL A 231 1.95 11.24 0.98
C VAL A 231 2.66 12.51 0.50
N MET A 232 2.59 13.60 1.28
CA MET A 232 3.25 14.87 0.93
C MET A 232 4.77 14.75 0.90
N THR A 233 5.36 13.99 1.83
CA THR A 233 6.80 13.73 1.85
C THR A 233 7.23 12.85 0.67
N ALA A 234 6.38 11.92 0.25
CA ALA A 234 6.64 11.05 -0.88
C ALA A 234 6.59 11.77 -2.24
N GLN A 235 5.81 12.86 -2.35
CA GLN A 235 5.60 13.57 -3.62
C GLN A 235 6.88 14.11 -4.29
N GLY A 236 7.95 14.34 -3.52
CA GLY A 236 9.24 14.81 -4.05
C GLY A 236 10.25 13.70 -4.34
N LYS A 237 9.94 12.44 -4.04
CA LYS A 237 10.87 11.32 -4.12
C LYS A 237 10.61 10.44 -5.34
N SER A 238 11.67 9.85 -5.87
CA SER A 238 11.56 8.80 -6.88
C SER A 238 11.19 7.45 -6.25
N PHE A 239 10.77 6.48 -7.05
CA PHE A 239 10.49 5.12 -6.58
C PHE A 239 11.71 4.49 -5.89
N SER A 240 12.89 4.65 -6.49
CA SER A 240 14.15 4.17 -5.92
C SER A 240 14.47 4.76 -4.54
N GLN A 241 14.04 5.99 -4.27
CA GLN A 241 14.20 6.64 -2.96
C GLN A 241 13.14 6.18 -1.96
N LEU A 242 11.92 5.91 -2.40
CA LEU A 242 10.81 5.46 -1.55
C LEU A 242 10.93 4.00 -1.16
N LEU A 243 11.46 3.15 -2.04
CA LEU A 243 11.52 1.71 -1.84
C LEU A 243 12.16 1.29 -0.50
N PRO A 244 13.32 1.84 -0.08
CA PRO A 244 13.89 1.52 1.22
C PRO A 244 12.99 1.92 2.40
N GLU A 245 12.33 3.07 2.31
CA GLU A 245 11.42 3.57 3.35
C GLU A 245 10.17 2.70 3.46
N MET A 246 9.59 2.32 2.33
CA MET A 246 8.45 1.42 2.26
C MET A 246 8.76 0.06 2.87
N LEU A 247 9.90 -0.53 2.53
CA LEU A 247 10.31 -1.82 3.07
C LEU A 247 10.61 -1.74 4.57
N LYS A 248 11.17 -0.64 5.06
CA LYS A 248 11.44 -0.43 6.49
C LYS A 248 10.16 -0.19 7.30
N SER A 249 9.16 0.48 6.73
CA SER A 249 7.90 0.80 7.43
C SER A 249 6.86 -0.32 7.39
N ALA A 250 6.93 -1.24 6.41
CA ALA A 250 5.94 -2.31 6.28
C ALA A 250 5.94 -3.23 7.53
N ALA A 251 4.78 -3.57 8.09
CA ALA A 251 4.70 -4.48 9.24
C ALA A 251 5.13 -5.90 8.85
N LEU A 252 5.81 -6.59 9.76
CA LEU A 252 6.15 -8.02 9.65
C LEU A 252 5.21 -8.82 10.55
N THR A 253 4.13 -9.32 9.97
CA THR A 253 3.08 -10.06 10.69
C THR A 253 2.94 -11.51 10.25
N ASP A 254 3.64 -11.90 9.18
CA ASP A 254 3.62 -13.22 8.61
C ASP A 254 5.06 -13.67 8.29
N ALA A 255 5.47 -14.80 8.83
CA ALA A 255 6.81 -15.35 8.63
C ALA A 255 7.08 -15.81 7.17
N SER A 256 6.02 -16.01 6.38
CA SER A 256 6.12 -16.34 4.96
C SER A 256 6.21 -15.10 4.03
N ALA A 257 6.01 -13.88 4.57
CA ALA A 257 6.03 -12.63 3.83
C ALA A 257 7.16 -11.70 4.32
N THR A 258 8.39 -12.09 4.05
CA THR A 258 9.59 -11.33 4.44
C THR A 258 9.83 -10.13 3.52
N THR A 259 10.76 -9.24 3.91
CA THR A 259 11.23 -8.17 3.02
C THR A 259 11.74 -8.69 1.68
N LYS A 260 12.39 -9.85 1.68
CA LYS A 260 12.88 -10.49 0.44
C LYS A 260 11.73 -10.86 -0.49
N ASP A 261 10.64 -11.40 0.05
CA ASP A 261 9.47 -11.80 -0.74
C ASP A 261 8.73 -10.56 -1.28
N THR A 262 8.55 -9.55 -0.43
CA THR A 262 8.00 -8.26 -0.84
C THR A 262 8.84 -7.60 -1.94
N LEU A 263 10.16 -7.63 -1.80
CA LEU A 263 11.08 -7.08 -2.79
C LEU A 263 11.04 -7.86 -4.10
N ALA A 264 10.92 -9.19 -4.05
CA ALA A 264 10.75 -10.02 -5.22
C ALA A 264 9.47 -9.68 -6.00
N LEU A 265 8.36 -9.46 -5.30
CA LEU A 265 7.11 -9.03 -5.91
C LEU A 265 7.24 -7.63 -6.54
N LEU A 266 7.84 -6.68 -5.84
CA LEU A 266 8.09 -5.33 -6.37
C LEU A 266 9.03 -5.36 -7.58
N ASN A 267 10.04 -6.21 -7.57
CA ASN A 267 10.91 -6.41 -8.72
C ASN A 267 10.13 -6.93 -9.93
N ALA A 268 9.27 -7.92 -9.73
CA ALA A 268 8.46 -8.50 -10.80
C ALA A 268 7.46 -7.50 -11.43
N LEU A 269 7.08 -6.46 -10.71
CA LEU A 269 6.13 -5.44 -11.17
C LEU A 269 6.81 -4.15 -11.65
N CYS A 270 7.87 -3.71 -10.96
CA CYS A 270 8.38 -2.34 -11.05
C CYS A 270 9.83 -2.24 -11.51
N ALA A 271 10.62 -3.34 -11.49
CA ALA A 271 12.00 -3.30 -11.95
C ALA A 271 12.08 -3.10 -13.47
N ASP A 272 13.13 -2.46 -13.94
CA ASP A 272 13.36 -2.26 -15.37
C ASP A 272 13.37 -3.58 -16.15
N SER A 273 13.84 -4.68 -15.53
CA SER A 273 13.85 -6.04 -16.08
C SER A 273 12.45 -6.64 -16.29
N ALA A 274 11.44 -6.18 -15.52
CA ALA A 274 10.06 -6.64 -15.63
C ALA A 274 9.33 -6.05 -16.84
N PHE A 275 9.80 -4.91 -17.36
CA PHE A 275 9.12 -4.23 -18.45
C PHE A 275 9.60 -4.70 -19.83
N LYS A 276 8.63 -4.95 -20.69
CA LYS A 276 8.85 -5.23 -22.13
C LYS A 276 8.29 -4.08 -22.95
N LYS A 277 9.07 -3.64 -23.95
CA LYS A 277 8.59 -2.61 -24.87
C LYS A 277 7.57 -3.22 -25.84
N SER A 278 6.40 -2.61 -25.92
CA SER A 278 5.30 -2.99 -26.82
C SER A 278 4.85 -1.75 -27.60
N GLY A 279 5.33 -1.58 -28.81
CA GLY A 279 5.10 -0.35 -29.58
C GLY A 279 5.76 0.87 -28.93
N SER A 280 4.96 1.85 -28.54
CA SER A 280 5.38 3.05 -27.77
C SER A 280 5.40 2.79 -26.25
N ASP A 281 4.79 1.71 -25.78
CA ASP A 281 4.50 1.50 -24.38
C ASP A 281 5.49 0.53 -23.74
N TYR A 282 5.56 0.55 -22.43
CA TYR A 282 6.24 -0.44 -21.59
C TYR A 282 5.21 -1.22 -20.80
N VAL A 283 5.29 -2.53 -20.87
CA VAL A 283 4.32 -3.44 -20.26
C VAL A 283 5.05 -4.37 -19.31
N SER A 284 4.58 -4.45 -18.08
CA SER A 284 4.99 -5.43 -17.08
C SER A 284 3.85 -6.42 -16.87
N THR A 285 4.19 -7.70 -16.70
CA THR A 285 3.19 -8.75 -16.47
C THR A 285 3.66 -9.63 -15.32
N LEU A 286 2.84 -9.72 -14.28
CA LEU A 286 3.02 -10.63 -13.17
C LEU A 286 2.13 -11.86 -13.38
N ASP A 287 2.75 -13.04 -13.47
CA ASP A 287 2.05 -14.32 -13.49
C ASP A 287 1.85 -14.79 -12.04
N MET A 288 0.62 -14.84 -11.60
CA MET A 288 0.24 -15.30 -10.27
C MET A 288 -0.05 -16.82 -10.23
N GLY A 289 0.41 -17.55 -11.23
CA GLY A 289 0.16 -18.97 -11.36
C GLY A 289 -1.30 -19.27 -11.70
N GLY A 290 -1.90 -20.24 -10.99
CA GLY A 290 -3.31 -20.61 -11.19
C GLY A 290 -4.31 -19.50 -10.83
N GLU A 291 -3.87 -18.41 -10.20
CA GLU A 291 -4.73 -17.30 -9.78
C GLU A 291 -4.85 -16.20 -10.85
N GLY A 292 -4.07 -16.26 -11.94
CA GLY A 292 -4.18 -15.32 -13.04
C GLY A 292 -2.90 -14.56 -13.40
N LYS A 293 -3.08 -13.52 -14.21
CA LYS A 293 -1.99 -12.61 -14.63
C LYS A 293 -2.41 -11.17 -14.42
N LEU A 294 -1.51 -10.37 -13.84
CA LEU A 294 -1.61 -8.93 -13.75
C LEU A 294 -0.71 -8.31 -14.83
N THR A 295 -1.26 -7.47 -15.70
CA THR A 295 -0.51 -6.79 -16.78
C THR A 295 -0.68 -5.30 -16.69
#